data_91e164b7da74176581ae4618f4194cb4
#
_entry.id   91e164b7da74176581ae4618f4194cb4
#
_cell.length_a   1.000
_cell.length_b   1.000
_cell.length_c   1.000
_cell.angle_alpha   90.00
_cell.angle_beta   90.00
_cell.angle_gamma   90.00
#
_symmetry.space_group_name_H-M   'P 1'
#
loop_
_entity.id
_entity.type
_entity.pdbx_description
1 polymer ?
#
loop_
_entity_poly.entity_id
_entity_poly.type
_entity_poly.pdbx_seq_one_letter_code
_entity_poly.pdbx_strand_id
1 'polypeptide(L)'
;MSETTRLIVVRHGNTFNSGDVILRVGSATDLPLTETGMKQGYAVGEALAEQGIVPDMIFHAPLQRTAQSAVGIAASFPEAVLTEAAFLTELDYGKDDGQPEDDIVLRLGMVEDPAAITPDASLEDIRQAGKAALKRWDSEAVLPRGWYFLADRVAQLEKDWLEFAEMVATEYAGKTVVAVTSNGIARFSKVILPPGDSPEGSLKLATGAFGVYELIDDLWQSTQWNVRPQL
;
A
#
# COMPACT_ATOMS: atom_id res chain seq x y z
N MET A 1 -2.01 32.64 4.52
CA MET A 1 -2.69 31.38 4.89
C MET A 1 -1.56 30.38 5.11
N SER A 2 -1.52 29.65 6.22
CA SER A 2 -0.51 28.60 6.38
C SER A 2 -0.75 27.54 5.29
N GLU A 3 0.32 27.09 4.63
CA GLU A 3 0.21 26.00 3.67
C GLU A 3 -0.24 24.73 4.40
N THR A 4 -1.11 23.95 3.76
CA THR A 4 -1.66 22.71 4.35
C THR A 4 -0.59 21.62 4.36
N THR A 5 -0.35 21.01 5.53
CA THR A 5 0.52 19.82 5.62
C THR A 5 -0.21 18.61 5.01
N ARG A 6 0.46 17.93 4.06
CA ARG A 6 -0.11 16.76 3.36
C ARG A 6 0.79 15.55 3.45
N LEU A 7 0.18 14.41 3.66
CA LEU A 7 0.82 13.10 3.48
C LEU A 7 0.07 12.34 2.38
N ILE A 8 0.78 12.00 1.31
CA ILE A 8 0.24 11.26 0.17
C ILE A 8 0.82 9.86 0.18
N VAL A 9 -0.04 8.85 0.27
CA VAL A 9 0.36 7.44 0.25
C VAL A 9 0.10 6.88 -1.14
N VAL A 10 1.16 6.41 -1.80
CA VAL A 10 1.13 5.90 -3.17
C VAL A 10 1.48 4.42 -3.17
N ARG A 11 0.64 3.60 -3.81
CA ARG A 11 1.04 2.24 -4.14
C ARG A 11 1.85 2.24 -5.44
N HIS A 12 2.96 1.52 -5.45
CA HIS A 12 3.79 1.33 -6.66
C HIS A 12 2.96 0.84 -7.87
N GLY A 13 3.48 1.05 -9.07
CA GLY A 13 2.89 0.61 -10.33
C GLY A 13 2.91 -0.91 -10.53
N ASN A 14 2.37 -1.36 -11.65
CA ASN A 14 2.29 -2.79 -12.01
C ASN A 14 3.67 -3.45 -12.11
N THR A 15 3.76 -4.66 -11.54
CA THR A 15 4.93 -5.57 -11.66
C THR A 15 4.64 -6.79 -12.52
N PHE A 16 3.41 -6.96 -12.99
CA PHE A 16 2.96 -8.03 -13.88
C PHE A 16 2.25 -7.46 -15.10
N ASN A 17 2.43 -8.10 -16.25
CA ASN A 17 1.67 -7.81 -17.45
C ASN A 17 0.38 -8.64 -17.50
N SER A 18 -0.51 -8.28 -18.41
CA SER A 18 -1.71 -9.09 -18.67
C SER A 18 -1.29 -10.50 -19.18
N GLY A 19 -1.80 -11.53 -18.51
CA GLY A 19 -1.49 -12.94 -18.83
C GLY A 19 -0.36 -13.54 -18.01
N ASP A 20 0.41 -12.75 -17.26
CA ASP A 20 1.41 -13.29 -16.34
C ASP A 20 0.76 -14.04 -15.17
N VAL A 21 1.46 -15.06 -14.66
CA VAL A 21 1.09 -15.68 -13.38
C VAL A 21 1.34 -14.69 -12.26
N ILE A 22 0.27 -14.31 -11.57
CA ILE A 22 0.37 -13.36 -10.44
C ILE A 22 0.97 -14.07 -9.23
N LEU A 23 2.06 -13.51 -8.72
CA LEU A 23 2.74 -13.98 -7.52
C LEU A 23 2.41 -13.08 -6.33
N ARG A 24 2.46 -13.63 -5.12
CA ARG A 24 2.54 -12.85 -3.90
C ARG A 24 3.92 -12.20 -3.81
N VAL A 25 3.98 -10.89 -3.95
CA VAL A 25 5.25 -10.14 -3.97
C VAL A 25 5.43 -9.44 -2.63
N GLY A 26 6.22 -10.04 -1.78
CA GLY A 26 6.62 -9.49 -0.48
C GLY A 26 7.96 -8.76 -0.52
N SER A 27 8.62 -8.71 0.64
CA SER A 27 9.94 -8.07 0.78
C SER A 27 11.08 -8.88 0.18
N ALA A 28 10.95 -10.21 0.12
CA ALA A 28 11.98 -11.11 -0.44
C ALA A 28 11.91 -11.19 -1.98
N THR A 29 10.82 -10.76 -2.60
CA THR A 29 10.63 -10.77 -4.05
C THR A 29 10.73 -9.34 -4.60
N ASP A 30 11.89 -8.99 -5.16
CA ASP A 30 12.16 -7.63 -5.66
C ASP A 30 11.98 -7.55 -7.19
N LEU A 31 10.73 -7.51 -7.64
CA LEU A 31 10.39 -7.34 -9.06
C LEU A 31 10.44 -5.84 -9.46
N PRO A 32 10.97 -5.53 -10.67
CA PRO A 32 10.87 -4.20 -11.24
C PRO A 32 9.43 -3.93 -11.74
N LEU A 33 9.16 -2.67 -12.05
CA LEU A 33 7.93 -2.28 -12.74
C LEU A 33 7.91 -2.81 -14.18
N THR A 34 6.71 -3.10 -14.66
CA THR A 34 6.45 -3.26 -16.11
C THR A 34 6.45 -1.89 -16.80
N GLU A 35 6.41 -1.86 -18.12
CA GLU A 35 6.23 -0.60 -18.88
C GLU A 35 4.95 0.15 -18.43
N THR A 36 3.85 -0.58 -18.22
CA THR A 36 2.61 0.00 -17.67
C THR A 36 2.83 0.54 -16.27
N GLY A 37 3.57 -0.18 -15.41
CA GLY A 37 3.90 0.27 -14.06
C GLY A 37 4.73 1.55 -14.03
N MET A 38 5.67 1.69 -14.96
CA MET A 38 6.44 2.94 -15.14
C MET A 38 5.52 4.11 -15.53
N LYS A 39 4.63 3.91 -16.51
CA LYS A 39 3.63 4.92 -16.91
C LYS A 39 2.73 5.33 -15.76
N GLN A 40 2.34 4.38 -14.89
CA GLN A 40 1.55 4.69 -13.68
C GLN A 40 2.30 5.61 -12.72
N GLY A 41 3.61 5.44 -12.55
CA GLY A 41 4.42 6.34 -11.74
C GLY A 41 4.42 7.79 -12.28
N TYR A 42 4.60 7.96 -13.58
CA TYR A 42 4.50 9.27 -14.23
C TYR A 42 3.11 9.88 -14.11
N ALA A 43 2.05 9.08 -14.35
CA ALA A 43 0.67 9.54 -14.26
C ALA A 43 0.28 10.01 -12.86
N VAL A 44 0.84 9.41 -11.79
CA VAL A 44 0.66 9.93 -10.43
C VAL A 44 1.27 11.32 -10.30
N GLY A 45 2.50 11.52 -10.79
CA GLY A 45 3.14 12.85 -10.77
C GLY A 45 2.33 13.90 -11.52
N GLU A 46 1.87 13.58 -12.73
CA GLU A 46 1.02 14.46 -13.54
C GLU A 46 -0.30 14.79 -12.83
N ALA A 47 -0.99 13.80 -12.26
CA ALA A 47 -2.25 14.00 -11.55
C ALA A 47 -2.10 14.87 -10.29
N LEU A 48 -0.99 14.75 -9.56
CA LEU A 48 -0.69 15.64 -8.43
C LEU A 48 -0.43 17.07 -8.93
N ALA A 49 0.32 17.25 -10.02
CA ALA A 49 0.61 18.55 -10.61
C ALA A 49 -0.67 19.24 -11.10
N GLU A 50 -1.57 18.51 -11.75
CA GLU A 50 -2.89 19.02 -12.21
C GLU A 50 -3.77 19.51 -11.04
N GLN A 51 -3.64 18.88 -9.85
CA GLN A 51 -4.32 19.30 -8.63
C GLN A 51 -3.60 20.45 -7.91
N GLY A 52 -2.47 20.92 -8.42
CA GLY A 52 -1.64 21.93 -7.76
C GLY A 52 -0.95 21.43 -6.49
N ILE A 53 -0.83 20.11 -6.35
CA ILE A 53 -0.13 19.46 -5.23
C ILE A 53 1.32 19.25 -5.62
N VAL A 54 2.24 19.94 -4.96
CA VAL A 54 3.68 19.89 -5.23
C VAL A 54 4.40 19.21 -4.06
N PRO A 55 4.93 17.99 -4.25
CA PRO A 55 5.72 17.33 -3.22
C PRO A 55 7.03 18.04 -2.92
N ASP A 56 7.35 18.24 -1.63
CA ASP A 56 8.67 18.65 -1.15
C ASP A 56 9.59 17.44 -0.97
N MET A 57 9.02 16.32 -0.48
CA MET A 57 9.74 15.09 -0.18
C MET A 57 8.99 13.89 -0.74
N ILE A 58 9.73 12.93 -1.28
CA ILE A 58 9.20 11.65 -1.76
C ILE A 58 9.99 10.53 -1.07
N PHE A 59 9.38 9.92 -0.05
CA PHE A 59 9.91 8.73 0.58
C PHE A 59 9.49 7.48 -0.19
N HIS A 60 10.37 6.49 -0.30
CA HIS A 60 10.06 5.22 -0.94
C HIS A 60 10.73 4.06 -0.22
N ALA A 61 10.14 2.85 -0.32
CA ALA A 61 10.81 1.64 0.13
C ALA A 61 12.04 1.32 -0.75
N PRO A 62 13.00 0.50 -0.26
CA PRO A 62 14.21 0.15 -1.01
C PRO A 62 13.97 -0.74 -2.24
N LEU A 63 12.78 -1.34 -2.38
CA LEU A 63 12.45 -2.26 -3.46
C LEU A 63 12.33 -1.55 -4.81
N GLN A 64 12.80 -2.20 -5.89
CA GLN A 64 12.83 -1.63 -7.24
C GLN A 64 11.50 -1.01 -7.66
N ARG A 65 10.38 -1.72 -7.47
CA ARG A 65 9.04 -1.25 -7.85
C ARG A 65 8.63 0.08 -7.18
N THR A 66 9.03 0.28 -5.94
CA THR A 66 8.73 1.52 -5.19
C THR A 66 9.68 2.64 -5.57
N ALA A 67 10.98 2.35 -5.68
CA ALA A 67 11.99 3.32 -6.13
C ALA A 67 11.70 3.82 -7.55
N GLN A 68 11.38 2.92 -8.48
CA GLN A 68 11.02 3.28 -9.86
C GLN A 68 9.73 4.09 -9.95
N SER A 69 8.71 3.77 -9.11
CA SER A 69 7.51 4.59 -9.02
C SER A 69 7.80 5.99 -8.49
N ALA A 70 8.65 6.11 -7.45
CA ALA A 70 9.08 7.39 -6.89
C ALA A 70 9.82 8.26 -7.92
N VAL A 71 10.71 7.65 -8.71
CA VAL A 71 11.39 8.34 -9.83
C VAL A 71 10.38 8.83 -10.87
N GLY A 72 9.36 8.01 -11.21
CA GLY A 72 8.30 8.43 -12.13
C GLY A 72 7.52 9.64 -11.61
N ILE A 73 7.15 9.65 -10.34
CA ILE A 73 6.46 10.79 -9.69
C ILE A 73 7.35 12.04 -9.71
N ALA A 74 8.62 11.90 -9.32
CA ALA A 74 9.60 13.00 -9.25
C ALA A 74 9.86 13.66 -10.61
N ALA A 75 9.59 12.98 -11.72
CA ALA A 75 9.77 13.56 -13.06
C ALA A 75 8.92 14.84 -13.29
N SER A 76 7.78 14.95 -12.61
CA SER A 76 6.96 16.18 -12.62
C SER A 76 7.42 17.21 -11.58
N PHE A 77 8.34 16.86 -10.68
CA PHE A 77 8.75 17.68 -9.54
C PHE A 77 10.28 17.64 -9.34
N PRO A 78 11.07 18.31 -10.20
CA PRO A 78 12.54 18.20 -10.18
C PRO A 78 13.18 18.70 -8.89
N GLU A 79 12.47 19.52 -8.11
CA GLU A 79 12.95 20.03 -6.81
C GLU A 79 12.61 19.11 -5.63
N ALA A 80 11.76 18.09 -5.83
CA ALA A 80 11.40 17.15 -4.78
C ALA A 80 12.59 16.26 -4.42
N VAL A 81 12.84 16.10 -3.12
CA VAL A 81 13.93 15.24 -2.62
C VAL A 81 13.45 13.81 -2.48
N LEU A 82 14.14 12.87 -3.11
CA LEU A 82 13.88 11.44 -2.96
C LEU A 82 14.70 10.87 -1.80
N THR A 83 14.04 10.11 -0.92
CA THR A 83 14.68 9.51 0.26
C THR A 83 14.15 8.10 0.49
N GLU A 84 15.05 7.15 0.74
CA GLU A 84 14.67 5.80 1.10
C GLU A 84 14.19 5.73 2.57
N ALA A 85 13.08 5.00 2.80
CA ALA A 85 12.51 4.75 4.12
C ALA A 85 12.20 3.25 4.29
N ALA A 86 13.00 2.58 5.10
CA ALA A 86 12.95 1.12 5.24
C ALA A 86 11.60 0.60 5.76
N PHE A 87 10.89 1.34 6.62
CA PHE A 87 9.60 0.91 7.17
C PHE A 87 8.51 0.75 6.10
N LEU A 88 8.64 1.44 4.95
CA LEU A 88 7.72 1.36 3.79
C LEU A 88 7.88 0.05 2.99
N THR A 89 8.86 -0.80 3.35
CA THR A 89 9.09 -2.09 2.68
C THR A 89 7.92 -3.04 2.92
N GLU A 90 7.46 -3.71 1.83
CA GLU A 90 6.36 -4.68 1.89
C GLU A 90 6.62 -5.77 2.95
N LEU A 91 5.58 -6.38 3.45
CA LEU A 91 5.65 -7.48 4.43
C LEU A 91 6.42 -8.67 3.85
N ASP A 92 7.13 -9.37 4.73
CA ASP A 92 7.70 -10.68 4.43
C ASP A 92 6.61 -11.75 4.60
N TYR A 93 6.07 -12.24 3.48
CA TYR A 93 5.04 -13.28 3.49
C TYR A 93 5.60 -14.69 3.75
N GLY A 94 6.88 -14.80 4.15
CA GLY A 94 7.55 -16.05 4.46
C GLY A 94 7.51 -17.02 3.28
N LYS A 95 7.00 -18.24 3.49
CA LYS A 95 6.91 -19.26 2.44
C LYS A 95 5.96 -18.91 1.29
N ASP A 96 5.11 -17.90 1.44
CA ASP A 96 4.18 -17.46 0.41
C ASP A 96 4.80 -16.38 -0.48
N ASP A 97 5.90 -15.78 -0.07
CA ASP A 97 6.61 -14.79 -0.89
C ASP A 97 7.12 -15.45 -2.19
N GLY A 98 6.81 -14.85 -3.32
CA GLY A 98 7.14 -15.37 -4.65
C GLY A 98 6.29 -16.55 -5.13
N GLN A 99 5.29 -17.00 -4.35
CA GLN A 99 4.41 -18.09 -4.76
C GLN A 99 3.20 -17.59 -5.57
N PRO A 100 2.64 -18.44 -6.47
CA PRO A 100 1.42 -18.13 -7.19
C PRO A 100 0.26 -17.78 -6.25
N GLU A 101 -0.45 -16.70 -6.57
CA GLU A 101 -1.57 -16.22 -5.74
C GLU A 101 -2.68 -17.27 -5.59
N ASP A 102 -2.94 -18.08 -6.64
CA ASP A 102 -3.95 -19.15 -6.60
C ASP A 102 -3.60 -20.26 -5.60
N ASP A 103 -2.32 -20.59 -5.45
CA ASP A 103 -1.84 -21.58 -4.47
C ASP A 103 -2.00 -21.06 -3.05
N ILE A 104 -1.73 -19.75 -2.86
CA ILE A 104 -1.92 -19.08 -1.57
C ILE A 104 -3.39 -19.02 -1.18
N VAL A 105 -4.28 -18.73 -2.12
CA VAL A 105 -5.73 -18.76 -1.91
C VAL A 105 -6.16 -20.11 -1.36
N LEU A 106 -5.72 -21.21 -1.98
CA LEU A 106 -6.05 -22.56 -1.52
C LEU A 106 -5.48 -22.84 -0.12
N ARG A 107 -4.22 -22.49 0.10
CA ARG A 107 -3.55 -22.71 1.39
C ARG A 107 -4.20 -21.90 2.52
N LEU A 108 -4.52 -20.63 2.29
CA LEU A 108 -5.23 -19.81 3.27
C LEU A 108 -6.63 -20.37 3.55
N GLY A 109 -7.35 -20.79 2.52
CA GLY A 109 -8.67 -21.41 2.68
C GLY A 109 -8.65 -22.64 3.58
N MET A 110 -7.59 -23.46 3.50
CA MET A 110 -7.42 -24.63 4.38
C MET A 110 -7.21 -24.27 5.86
N VAL A 111 -6.75 -23.06 6.16
CA VAL A 111 -6.38 -22.64 7.53
C VAL A 111 -7.41 -21.69 8.15
N GLU A 112 -8.16 -20.94 7.32
CA GLU A 112 -9.10 -19.91 7.79
C GLU A 112 -10.26 -20.48 8.60
N ASP A 113 -10.85 -21.55 8.11
CA ASP A 113 -11.91 -22.25 8.82
C ASP A 113 -11.68 -23.78 8.78
N PRO A 114 -10.88 -24.31 9.71
CA PRO A 114 -10.67 -25.75 9.78
C PRO A 114 -11.97 -26.56 10.01
N ALA A 115 -13.04 -25.94 10.54
CA ALA A 115 -14.33 -26.58 10.73
C ALA A 115 -15.14 -26.63 9.43
N ALA A 116 -14.90 -25.74 8.48
CA ALA A 116 -15.50 -25.79 7.15
C ALA A 116 -14.83 -26.83 6.23
N ILE A 117 -13.65 -27.33 6.60
CA ILE A 117 -12.99 -28.43 5.89
C ILE A 117 -13.58 -29.76 6.40
N THR A 118 -14.80 -30.00 6.04
CA THR A 118 -15.38 -31.35 6.21
C THR A 118 -14.74 -32.32 5.20
N PRO A 119 -14.74 -33.64 5.47
CA PRO A 119 -14.26 -34.62 4.50
C PRO A 119 -14.86 -34.49 3.10
N ASP A 120 -16.01 -33.83 3.00
CA ASP A 120 -16.77 -33.60 1.76
C ASP A 120 -16.58 -32.19 1.18
N ALA A 121 -15.75 -31.34 1.79
CA ALA A 121 -15.48 -29.98 1.30
C ALA A 121 -14.82 -30.04 -0.09
N SER A 122 -15.43 -29.35 -1.05
CA SER A 122 -14.87 -29.25 -2.39
C SER A 122 -13.67 -28.29 -2.44
N LEU A 123 -12.80 -28.46 -3.44
CA LEU A 123 -11.71 -27.50 -3.69
C LEU A 123 -12.24 -26.06 -3.92
N GLU A 124 -13.46 -25.92 -4.45
CA GLU A 124 -14.07 -24.61 -4.66
C GLU A 124 -14.48 -23.96 -3.34
N ASP A 125 -15.00 -24.74 -2.36
CA ASP A 125 -15.33 -24.21 -1.02
C ASP A 125 -14.06 -23.68 -0.33
N ILE A 126 -12.96 -24.43 -0.40
CA ILE A 126 -11.64 -24.02 0.12
C ILE A 126 -11.17 -22.74 -0.57
N ARG A 127 -11.29 -22.69 -1.90
CA ARG A 127 -10.90 -21.49 -2.66
C ARG A 127 -11.72 -20.27 -2.26
N GLN A 128 -13.02 -20.40 -2.07
CA GLN A 128 -13.90 -19.31 -1.63
C GLN A 128 -13.52 -18.80 -0.23
N ALA A 129 -13.22 -19.70 0.70
CA ALA A 129 -12.74 -19.31 2.04
C ALA A 129 -11.41 -18.50 1.96
N GLY A 130 -10.45 -18.93 1.15
CA GLY A 130 -9.20 -18.21 0.95
C GLY A 130 -9.38 -16.85 0.28
N LYS A 131 -10.25 -16.77 -0.74
CA LYS A 131 -10.62 -15.48 -1.36
C LYS A 131 -11.28 -14.54 -0.36
N ALA A 132 -12.16 -15.05 0.50
CA ALA A 132 -12.80 -14.26 1.54
C ALA A 132 -11.79 -13.72 2.57
N ALA A 133 -10.81 -14.54 2.96
CA ALA A 133 -9.71 -14.10 3.84
C ALA A 133 -8.89 -12.98 3.22
N LEU A 134 -8.47 -13.14 1.97
CA LEU A 134 -7.72 -12.10 1.24
C LEU A 134 -8.56 -10.84 0.99
N LYS A 135 -9.86 -10.98 0.77
CA LYS A 135 -10.75 -9.83 0.66
C LYS A 135 -10.79 -9.02 1.96
N ARG A 136 -10.94 -9.67 3.13
CA ARG A 136 -10.89 -8.99 4.43
C ARG A 136 -9.51 -8.35 4.68
N TRP A 137 -8.45 -9.04 4.33
CA TRP A 137 -7.09 -8.48 4.37
C TRP A 137 -6.97 -7.21 3.52
N ASP A 138 -7.50 -7.22 2.30
CA ASP A 138 -7.43 -6.09 1.37
C ASP A 138 -8.33 -4.91 1.77
N SER A 139 -9.55 -5.19 2.25
CA SER A 139 -10.55 -4.14 2.51
C SER A 139 -10.52 -3.61 3.94
N GLU A 140 -10.08 -4.40 4.93
CA GLU A 140 -10.25 -4.13 6.35
C GLU A 140 -8.97 -4.24 7.16
N ALA A 141 -7.86 -4.66 6.52
CA ALA A 141 -6.59 -4.98 7.17
C ALA A 141 -6.68 -6.13 8.20
N VAL A 142 -7.66 -7.04 8.05
CA VAL A 142 -7.80 -8.22 8.92
C VAL A 142 -6.81 -9.29 8.47
N LEU A 143 -5.84 -9.60 9.34
CA LEU A 143 -4.77 -10.54 9.04
C LEU A 143 -5.31 -11.97 8.88
N PRO A 144 -5.12 -12.65 7.72
CA PRO A 144 -5.47 -14.05 7.55
C PRO A 144 -4.80 -14.95 8.58
N ARG A 145 -5.50 -15.99 9.09
CA ARG A 145 -4.92 -16.92 10.06
C ARG A 145 -3.61 -17.54 9.59
N GLY A 146 -3.52 -17.86 8.30
CA GLY A 146 -2.29 -18.41 7.71
C GLY A 146 -1.09 -17.46 7.74
N TRP A 147 -1.31 -16.19 8.10
CA TRP A 147 -0.30 -15.13 8.22
C TRP A 147 -0.17 -14.55 9.63
N TYR A 148 -0.71 -15.20 10.66
CA TYR A 148 -0.61 -14.71 12.04
C TYR A 148 0.84 -14.54 12.53
N PHE A 149 1.82 -15.16 11.88
CA PHE A 149 3.23 -14.89 12.12
C PHE A 149 3.65 -13.44 11.81
N LEU A 150 2.82 -12.67 11.09
CA LEU A 150 3.02 -11.23 10.81
C LEU A 150 2.45 -10.32 11.89
N ALA A 151 1.76 -10.83 12.92
CA ALA A 151 1.03 -10.01 13.89
C ALA A 151 1.91 -8.96 14.58
N ASP A 152 3.10 -9.36 15.03
CA ASP A 152 4.05 -8.43 15.67
C ASP A 152 4.58 -7.38 14.69
N ARG A 153 4.83 -7.76 13.43
CA ARG A 153 5.26 -6.81 12.39
C ARG A 153 4.14 -5.83 12.05
N VAL A 154 2.89 -6.28 11.99
CA VAL A 154 1.72 -5.42 11.77
C VAL A 154 1.57 -4.42 12.91
N ALA A 155 1.67 -4.88 14.17
CA ALA A 155 1.61 -3.98 15.32
C ALA A 155 2.75 -2.96 15.34
N GLN A 156 3.96 -3.34 14.90
CA GLN A 156 5.07 -2.41 14.74
C GLN A 156 4.82 -1.42 13.59
N LEU A 157 4.25 -1.87 12.48
CA LEU A 157 3.95 -1.04 11.32
C LEU A 157 2.92 0.06 11.63
N GLU A 158 1.95 -0.23 12.49
CA GLU A 158 1.00 0.80 12.97
C GLU A 158 1.74 1.91 13.75
N LYS A 159 2.72 1.55 14.58
CA LYS A 159 3.57 2.53 15.27
C LYS A 159 4.46 3.30 14.30
N ASP A 160 5.08 2.60 13.35
CA ASP A 160 5.92 3.23 12.31
C ASP A 160 5.13 4.31 11.54
N TRP A 161 3.85 4.05 11.19
CA TRP A 161 2.99 5.03 10.54
C TRP A 161 2.64 6.22 11.44
N LEU A 162 2.37 6.00 12.73
CA LEU A 162 2.10 7.09 13.68
C LEU A 162 3.34 7.98 13.87
N GLU A 163 4.51 7.39 14.04
CA GLU A 163 5.78 8.12 14.15
C GLU A 163 6.11 8.90 12.88
N PHE A 164 5.86 8.29 11.71
CA PHE A 164 6.04 8.96 10.42
C PHE A 164 5.08 10.14 10.24
N ALA A 165 3.81 9.98 10.60
CA ALA A 165 2.82 11.05 10.53
C ALA A 165 3.16 12.21 11.49
N GLU A 166 3.66 11.92 12.69
CA GLU A 166 4.14 12.93 13.65
C GLU A 166 5.36 13.68 13.08
N MET A 167 6.31 12.98 12.49
CA MET A 167 7.45 13.61 11.80
C MET A 167 6.96 14.53 10.67
N VAL A 168 5.99 14.09 9.86
CA VAL A 168 5.42 14.91 8.79
C VAL A 168 4.72 16.15 9.35
N ALA A 169 3.97 16.01 10.42
CA ALA A 169 3.26 17.12 11.05
C ALA A 169 4.21 18.18 11.66
N THR A 170 5.37 17.75 12.16
CA THR A 170 6.31 18.63 12.88
C THR A 170 7.44 19.15 11.99
N GLU A 171 8.17 18.27 11.30
CA GLU A 171 9.35 18.63 10.52
C GLU A 171 8.99 19.12 9.11
N TYR A 172 7.83 18.71 8.59
CA TYR A 172 7.32 19.10 7.28
C TYR A 172 6.01 19.91 7.38
N ALA A 173 5.83 20.68 8.45
CA ALA A 173 4.67 21.55 8.62
C ALA A 173 4.50 22.51 7.43
N GLY A 174 3.30 22.55 6.83
CA GLY A 174 3.00 23.33 5.62
C GLY A 174 3.53 22.74 4.33
N LYS A 175 4.10 21.55 4.34
CA LYS A 175 4.70 20.88 3.18
C LYS A 175 3.90 19.65 2.75
N THR A 176 4.21 19.16 1.56
CA THR A 176 3.66 17.93 1.00
C THR A 176 4.71 16.82 0.98
N VAL A 177 4.41 15.72 1.66
CA VAL A 177 5.25 14.52 1.71
C VAL A 177 4.54 13.38 1.00
N VAL A 178 5.26 12.68 0.12
CA VAL A 178 4.78 11.46 -0.56
C VAL A 178 5.48 10.24 0.03
N ALA A 179 4.72 9.17 0.30
CA ALA A 179 5.21 7.87 0.74
C ALA A 179 4.85 6.80 -0.30
N VAL A 180 5.85 6.34 -1.07
CA VAL A 180 5.67 5.30 -2.09
C VAL A 180 5.96 3.94 -1.50
N THR A 181 4.94 3.08 -1.47
CA THR A 181 5.01 1.78 -0.81
C THR A 181 4.21 0.70 -1.56
N SER A 182 4.02 -0.43 -0.92
CA SER A 182 3.21 -1.56 -1.39
C SER A 182 1.87 -1.61 -0.65
N ASN A 183 0.91 -2.39 -1.18
CA ASN A 183 -0.44 -2.41 -0.63
C ASN A 183 -0.52 -3.00 0.79
N GLY A 184 0.36 -3.96 1.14
CA GLY A 184 0.42 -4.54 2.49
C GLY A 184 0.79 -3.51 3.57
N ILE A 185 1.53 -2.48 3.19
CA ILE A 185 1.97 -1.39 4.08
C ILE A 185 0.98 -0.22 4.03
N ALA A 186 0.57 0.21 2.83
CA ALA A 186 -0.29 1.38 2.63
C ALA A 186 -1.58 1.32 3.43
N ARG A 187 -2.21 0.15 3.56
CA ARG A 187 -3.49 -0.03 4.28
C ARG A 187 -3.41 0.34 5.77
N PHE A 188 -2.22 0.24 6.37
CA PHE A 188 -2.03 0.58 7.78
C PHE A 188 -1.84 2.08 8.01
N SER A 189 -1.66 2.89 6.96
CA SER A 189 -1.63 4.36 7.12
C SER A 189 -2.92 4.92 7.72
N LYS A 190 -4.04 4.17 7.68
CA LYS A 190 -5.30 4.56 8.30
C LYS A 190 -5.19 4.85 9.80
N VAL A 191 -4.19 4.29 10.49
CA VAL A 191 -4.04 4.47 11.96
C VAL A 191 -3.70 5.91 12.35
N ILE A 192 -3.28 6.74 11.39
CA ILE A 192 -3.05 8.17 11.63
C ILE A 192 -4.34 8.98 11.76
N LEU A 193 -5.47 8.43 11.30
CA LEU A 193 -6.79 9.07 11.43
C LEU A 193 -7.32 8.96 12.85
N PRO A 194 -8.23 9.85 13.26
CA PRO A 194 -8.93 9.73 14.54
C PRO A 194 -9.57 8.35 14.74
N PRO A 195 -9.64 7.84 15.97
CA PRO A 195 -10.25 6.54 16.26
C PRO A 195 -11.68 6.41 15.71
N GLY A 196 -11.91 5.39 14.91
CA GLY A 196 -13.19 5.14 14.25
C GLY A 196 -13.28 5.67 12.82
N ASP A 197 -12.37 6.55 12.42
CA ASP A 197 -12.30 7.04 11.05
C ASP A 197 -11.51 6.07 10.15
N SER A 198 -11.82 6.10 8.88
CA SER A 198 -11.16 5.30 7.84
C SER A 198 -11.26 6.03 6.50
N PRO A 199 -10.32 5.81 5.58
CA PRO A 199 -10.51 6.22 4.21
C PRO A 199 -11.81 5.63 3.65
N GLU A 200 -12.45 6.35 2.73
CA GLU A 200 -13.71 5.92 2.14
C GLU A 200 -13.52 4.64 1.31
N GLY A 201 -14.38 3.66 1.53
CA GLY A 201 -14.38 2.41 0.79
C GLY A 201 -13.36 1.38 1.29
N SER A 202 -12.67 0.70 0.38
CA SER A 202 -11.67 -0.33 0.68
C SER A 202 -10.32 0.28 1.01
N LEU A 203 -9.61 -0.27 2.01
CA LEU A 203 -8.23 0.13 2.32
C LEU A 203 -7.21 -0.22 1.22
N LYS A 204 -7.60 -1.04 0.26
CA LYS A 204 -6.76 -1.43 -0.87
C LYS A 204 -6.58 -0.25 -1.84
N LEU A 205 -5.33 0.12 -2.09
CA LEU A 205 -4.97 0.94 -3.23
C LEU A 205 -4.76 0.05 -4.47
N ALA A 206 -5.27 0.47 -5.62
CA ALA A 206 -4.89 -0.12 -6.90
C ALA A 206 -3.41 0.20 -7.21
N THR A 207 -2.78 -0.55 -8.11
CA THR A 207 -1.41 -0.25 -8.57
C THR A 207 -1.38 1.13 -9.25
N GLY A 208 -0.43 1.97 -8.87
CA GLY A 208 -0.35 3.35 -9.36
C GLY A 208 -1.47 4.26 -8.84
N ALA A 209 -2.20 3.85 -7.79
CA ALA A 209 -3.17 4.72 -7.13
C ALA A 209 -2.56 5.39 -5.89
N PHE A 210 -3.19 6.47 -5.46
CA PHE A 210 -2.78 7.20 -4.26
C PHE A 210 -3.97 7.58 -3.37
N GLY A 211 -3.67 7.88 -2.11
CA GLY A 211 -4.55 8.53 -1.15
C GLY A 211 -3.91 9.79 -0.60
N VAL A 212 -4.72 10.75 -0.19
CA VAL A 212 -4.28 12.04 0.37
C VAL A 212 -4.82 12.18 1.79
N TYR A 213 -3.92 12.43 2.72
CA TYR A 213 -4.23 12.87 4.07
C TYR A 213 -3.81 14.33 4.22
N GLU A 214 -4.67 15.14 4.82
CA GLU A 214 -4.41 16.53 5.15
C GLU A 214 -4.50 16.74 6.67
N LEU A 215 -3.57 17.51 7.21
CA LEU A 215 -3.59 17.91 8.62
C LEU A 215 -4.44 19.18 8.75
N ILE A 216 -5.62 19.03 9.36
CA ILE A 216 -6.63 20.10 9.54
C ILE A 216 -6.95 20.18 11.03
N ASP A 217 -6.78 21.34 11.63
CA ASP A 217 -7.01 21.57 13.07
C ASP A 217 -6.32 20.53 13.96
N ASP A 218 -5.05 20.25 13.65
CA ASP A 218 -4.17 19.24 14.31
C ASP A 218 -4.66 17.79 14.21
N LEU A 219 -5.60 17.49 13.32
CA LEU A 219 -6.10 16.14 13.06
C LEU A 219 -5.88 15.75 11.60
N TRP A 220 -5.37 14.53 11.38
CA TRP A 220 -5.28 13.97 10.03
C TRP A 220 -6.66 13.58 9.51
N GLN A 221 -6.97 13.99 8.28
CA GLN A 221 -8.21 13.66 7.58
C GLN A 221 -7.88 13.04 6.23
N SER A 222 -8.57 11.96 5.86
CA SER A 222 -8.47 11.37 4.53
C SER A 222 -9.37 12.15 3.57
N THR A 223 -8.78 12.94 2.68
CA THR A 223 -9.53 13.77 1.73
C THR A 223 -9.71 13.08 0.37
N GLN A 224 -8.81 12.16 0.03
CA GLN A 224 -8.89 11.34 -1.17
C GLN A 224 -8.35 9.94 -0.88
N TRP A 225 -8.94 8.91 -1.49
CA TRP A 225 -8.44 7.55 -1.38
C TRP A 225 -8.65 6.74 -2.66
N ASN A 226 -7.64 5.95 -3.02
CA ASN A 226 -7.61 5.10 -4.20
C ASN A 226 -7.88 5.87 -5.51
N VAL A 227 -7.37 7.09 -5.61
CA VAL A 227 -7.38 7.87 -6.85
C VAL A 227 -6.52 7.16 -7.89
N ARG A 228 -7.10 6.90 -9.05
CA ARG A 228 -6.43 6.18 -10.16
C ARG A 228 -6.21 7.14 -11.32
N PRO A 229 -5.00 7.69 -11.48
CA PRO A 229 -4.68 8.50 -12.66
C PRO A 229 -4.90 7.71 -13.96
N GLN A 230 -5.33 8.40 -15.00
CA GLN A 230 -5.44 7.81 -16.33
C GLN A 230 -4.06 7.76 -16.99
N LEU A 231 -3.82 6.71 -17.83
CA LEU A 231 -2.56 6.51 -18.56
C LEU A 231 -2.64 7.09 -19.97
#